data_50968daf073cbf94aa8bd27db54b350e
#
_entry.id   50968daf073cbf94aa8bd27db54b350e
#
_cell.length_a   1.000
_cell.length_b   1.000
_cell.length_c   1.000
_cell.angle_alpha   90.00
_cell.angle_beta   90.00
_cell.angle_gamma   90.00
#
_symmetry.space_group_name_H-M   'P 1'
#
loop_
_entity.id
_entity.type
_entity.pdbx_description
1 polymer ?
#
loop_
_entity_poly.entity_id
_entity_poly.type
_entity_poly.pdbx_seq_one_letter_code
_entity_poly.pdbx_strand_id
1 'polypeptide(L)'
;MPPARPRAKQVSAPKPIDPATQVAKLVGDSLRTIRRQQGHSLDTLARASGVSRAMLGQIETGKSAPTITLLWKIAKALGVPVAMLIAPQDEPSYQIERKDSARIVSAGNGRFEARPIAPTDDPTETAFKQLRIASGHRERIAASRTATRISLVVGRGALELTIGDEPPVRLAEGDAVFFSSTLKHVLSNTGPEESILYLVVSPQRSCRP
;
A
#
# COMPACT_ATOMS: atom_id res chain seq x y z
N MET A 1 36.51 -23.53 34.78
CA MET A 1 35.29 -24.03 34.13
C MET A 1 34.33 -22.88 33.97
N PRO A 2 34.02 -22.43 32.76
CA PRO A 2 33.03 -21.37 32.55
C PRO A 2 31.62 -21.95 32.60
N PRO A 3 30.62 -21.19 33.09
CA PRO A 3 29.25 -21.67 33.23
C PRO A 3 28.56 -21.83 31.86
N ALA A 4 27.75 -22.90 31.75
CA ALA A 4 27.02 -23.26 30.57
C ALA A 4 25.98 -22.20 30.20
N ARG A 5 25.94 -21.77 28.93
CA ARG A 5 24.93 -20.87 28.38
C ARG A 5 23.56 -21.58 28.32
N PRO A 6 22.47 -20.91 28.75
CA PRO A 6 21.14 -21.50 28.64
C PRO A 6 20.77 -21.67 27.15
N ARG A 7 20.26 -22.86 26.81
CA ARG A 7 19.68 -23.15 25.48
C ARG A 7 18.49 -22.26 25.21
N ALA A 8 18.57 -21.45 24.18
CA ALA A 8 17.43 -20.71 23.65
C ALA A 8 16.32 -21.69 23.23
N LYS A 9 15.14 -21.53 23.80
CA LYS A 9 13.93 -22.23 23.34
C LYS A 9 13.68 -21.85 21.90
N GLN A 10 13.75 -22.79 20.97
CA GLN A 10 13.30 -22.63 19.60
C GLN A 10 11.79 -22.36 19.63
N VAL A 11 11.41 -21.14 19.35
CA VAL A 11 10.02 -20.76 19.05
C VAL A 11 9.76 -21.33 17.65
N SER A 12 8.95 -22.39 17.58
CA SER A 12 8.51 -22.94 16.31
C SER A 12 7.75 -21.87 15.54
N ALA A 13 8.14 -21.64 14.29
CA ALA A 13 7.42 -20.75 13.38
C ALA A 13 5.95 -21.20 13.29
N PRO A 14 4.97 -20.26 13.33
CA PRO A 14 3.56 -20.61 13.21
C PRO A 14 3.33 -21.32 11.88
N LYS A 15 2.57 -22.44 11.92
CA LYS A 15 2.15 -23.16 10.71
C LYS A 15 1.47 -22.18 9.76
N PRO A 16 1.76 -22.23 8.43
CA PRO A 16 1.06 -21.41 7.46
C PRO A 16 -0.44 -21.73 7.53
N ILE A 17 -1.24 -20.71 7.83
CA ILE A 17 -2.71 -20.81 7.87
C ILE A 17 -3.16 -20.87 6.41
N ASP A 18 -4.08 -21.81 6.09
CA ASP A 18 -4.69 -21.90 4.77
C ASP A 18 -5.32 -20.55 4.36
N PRO A 19 -5.02 -20.01 3.17
CA PRO A 19 -5.54 -18.73 2.69
C PRO A 19 -7.07 -18.62 2.77
N ALA A 20 -7.80 -19.72 2.52
CA ALA A 20 -9.25 -19.74 2.62
C ALA A 20 -9.74 -19.53 4.07
N THR A 21 -9.03 -20.08 5.03
CA THR A 21 -9.31 -19.89 6.47
C THR A 21 -9.03 -18.47 6.92
N GLN A 22 -7.97 -17.85 6.38
CA GLN A 22 -7.66 -16.44 6.66
C GLN A 22 -8.76 -15.51 6.16
N VAL A 23 -9.20 -15.70 4.91
CA VAL A 23 -10.29 -14.91 4.32
C VAL A 23 -11.59 -15.10 5.09
N ALA A 24 -11.96 -16.33 5.45
CA ALA A 24 -13.17 -16.61 6.24
C ALA A 24 -13.15 -15.89 7.59
N LYS A 25 -12.00 -15.89 8.28
CA LYS A 25 -11.83 -15.21 9.55
C LYS A 25 -11.94 -13.69 9.38
N LEU A 26 -11.26 -13.12 8.41
CA LEU A 26 -11.29 -11.69 8.11
C LEU A 26 -12.71 -11.20 7.85
N VAL A 27 -13.45 -11.89 6.99
CA VAL A 27 -14.86 -11.56 6.69
C VAL A 27 -15.72 -11.66 7.95
N GLY A 28 -15.51 -12.69 8.77
CA GLY A 28 -16.25 -12.90 10.01
C GLY A 28 -16.03 -11.77 11.02
N ASP A 29 -14.79 -11.38 11.22
CA ASP A 29 -14.41 -10.29 12.13
C ASP A 29 -14.97 -8.95 11.65
N SER A 30 -14.85 -8.64 10.34
CA SER A 30 -15.42 -7.43 9.73
C SER A 30 -16.94 -7.38 9.88
N LEU A 31 -17.63 -8.46 9.55
CA LEU A 31 -19.08 -8.56 9.70
C LEU A 31 -19.53 -8.31 11.14
N ARG A 32 -18.88 -8.96 12.10
CA ARG A 32 -19.17 -8.81 13.53
C ARG A 32 -18.97 -7.38 14.02
N THR A 33 -17.88 -6.75 13.58
CA THR A 33 -17.52 -5.37 13.95
C THR A 33 -18.56 -4.40 13.43
N ILE A 34 -18.85 -4.41 12.12
CA ILE A 34 -19.82 -3.49 11.49
C ILE A 34 -21.21 -3.69 12.07
N ARG A 35 -21.67 -4.94 12.22
CA ARG A 35 -22.97 -5.24 12.81
C ARG A 35 -23.11 -4.66 14.22
N ARG A 36 -22.08 -4.82 15.07
CA ARG A 36 -22.09 -4.31 16.45
C ARG A 36 -22.03 -2.80 16.50
N GLN A 37 -21.23 -2.17 15.66
CA GLN A 37 -21.16 -0.70 15.56
C GLN A 37 -22.51 -0.09 15.20
N GLN A 38 -23.31 -0.80 14.37
CA GLN A 38 -24.67 -0.38 14.02
C GLN A 38 -25.74 -0.82 15.02
N GLY A 39 -25.36 -1.47 16.13
CA GLY A 39 -26.29 -1.92 17.16
C GLY A 39 -27.19 -3.09 16.74
N HIS A 40 -26.88 -3.79 15.66
CA HIS A 40 -27.71 -4.88 15.17
C HIS A 40 -27.44 -6.19 15.93
N SER A 41 -28.53 -6.87 16.35
CA SER A 41 -28.44 -8.27 16.78
C SER A 41 -28.29 -9.21 15.58
N LEU A 42 -27.86 -10.45 15.79
CA LEU A 42 -27.85 -11.45 14.71
C LEU A 42 -29.26 -11.69 14.14
N ASP A 43 -30.29 -11.63 14.99
CA ASP A 43 -31.68 -11.80 14.56
C ASP A 43 -32.18 -10.62 13.72
N THR A 44 -31.76 -9.41 14.07
CA THR A 44 -32.09 -8.20 13.29
C THR A 44 -31.46 -8.27 11.91
N LEU A 45 -30.17 -8.62 11.85
CA LEU A 45 -29.45 -8.75 10.58
C LEU A 45 -29.99 -9.92 9.72
N ALA A 46 -30.38 -11.04 10.35
CA ALA A 46 -30.98 -12.17 9.63
C ALA A 46 -32.27 -11.77 8.94
N ARG A 47 -33.13 -11.04 9.61
CA ARG A 47 -34.38 -10.52 9.02
C ARG A 47 -34.12 -9.53 7.88
N ALA A 48 -33.16 -8.63 8.07
CA ALA A 48 -32.84 -7.60 7.05
C ALA A 48 -32.14 -8.17 5.82
N SER A 49 -31.25 -9.16 6.00
CA SER A 49 -30.44 -9.73 4.91
C SER A 49 -31.08 -10.93 4.21
N GLY A 50 -32.06 -11.56 4.84
CA GLY A 50 -32.61 -12.85 4.39
C GLY A 50 -31.63 -14.02 4.54
N VAL A 51 -30.58 -13.87 5.34
CA VAL A 51 -29.61 -14.91 5.69
C VAL A 51 -29.94 -15.46 7.07
N SER A 52 -29.96 -16.78 7.25
CA SER A 52 -30.33 -17.38 8.54
C SER A 52 -29.36 -16.93 9.66
N ARG A 53 -29.89 -16.76 10.87
CA ARG A 53 -29.10 -16.43 12.08
C ARG A 53 -27.95 -17.41 12.30
N ALA A 54 -28.19 -18.70 12.07
CA ALA A 54 -27.18 -19.75 12.20
C ALA A 54 -26.03 -19.54 11.23
N MET A 55 -26.32 -19.24 9.96
CA MET A 55 -25.31 -18.96 8.92
C MET A 55 -24.51 -17.71 9.27
N LEU A 56 -25.15 -16.61 9.68
CA LEU A 56 -24.47 -15.40 10.14
C LEU A 56 -23.51 -15.69 11.29
N GLY A 57 -23.95 -16.49 12.26
CA GLY A 57 -23.10 -16.91 13.38
C GLY A 57 -21.90 -17.76 12.97
N GLN A 58 -22.08 -18.65 11.98
CA GLN A 58 -20.98 -19.44 11.41
C GLN A 58 -19.98 -18.56 10.65
N ILE A 59 -20.45 -17.57 9.90
CA ILE A 59 -19.59 -16.60 9.21
C ILE A 59 -18.82 -15.77 10.22
N GLU A 60 -19.48 -15.18 11.24
CA GLU A 60 -18.82 -14.36 12.28
C GLU A 60 -17.79 -15.12 13.12
N THR A 61 -17.89 -16.45 13.16
CA THR A 61 -16.90 -17.30 13.88
C THR A 61 -15.83 -17.88 12.95
N GLY A 62 -15.83 -17.50 11.66
CA GLY A 62 -14.88 -18.01 10.67
C GLY A 62 -15.05 -19.50 10.34
N LYS A 63 -16.16 -20.13 10.79
CA LYS A 63 -16.45 -21.55 10.53
C LYS A 63 -17.00 -21.81 9.13
N SER A 64 -17.44 -20.77 8.44
CA SER A 64 -17.95 -20.85 7.07
C SER A 64 -17.50 -19.64 6.29
N ALA A 65 -16.95 -19.88 5.08
CA ALA A 65 -16.65 -18.84 4.12
C ALA A 65 -17.93 -18.52 3.32
N PRO A 66 -18.44 -17.27 3.35
CA PRO A 66 -19.64 -16.93 2.61
C PRO A 66 -19.36 -16.84 1.11
N THR A 67 -20.36 -17.20 0.32
CA THR A 67 -20.34 -16.94 -1.12
C THR A 67 -20.47 -15.43 -1.40
N ILE A 68 -20.06 -14.99 -2.58
CA ILE A 68 -20.18 -13.57 -2.98
C ILE A 68 -21.65 -13.07 -2.92
N THR A 69 -22.61 -13.94 -3.25
CA THR A 69 -24.03 -13.64 -3.17
C THR A 69 -24.48 -13.40 -1.72
N LEU A 70 -23.97 -14.18 -0.76
CA LEU A 70 -24.26 -13.98 0.66
C LEU A 70 -23.65 -12.70 1.17
N LEU A 71 -22.38 -12.41 0.80
CA LEU A 71 -21.71 -11.16 1.14
C LEU A 71 -22.50 -9.94 0.63
N TRP A 72 -22.99 -10.00 -0.60
CA TRP A 72 -23.78 -8.92 -1.18
C TRP A 72 -25.08 -8.68 -0.40
N LYS A 73 -25.82 -9.75 -0.04
CA LYS A 73 -27.04 -9.64 0.78
C LYS A 73 -26.78 -9.01 2.14
N ILE A 74 -25.70 -9.43 2.81
CA ILE A 74 -25.29 -8.93 4.10
C ILE A 74 -24.87 -7.46 4.01
N ALA A 75 -24.02 -7.11 3.05
CA ALA A 75 -23.54 -5.75 2.83
C ALA A 75 -24.71 -4.79 2.54
N LYS A 76 -25.67 -5.21 1.68
CA LYS A 76 -26.88 -4.44 1.40
C LYS A 76 -27.73 -4.20 2.64
N ALA A 77 -27.89 -5.21 3.50
CA ALA A 77 -28.66 -5.10 4.75
C ALA A 77 -27.98 -4.17 5.78
N LEU A 78 -26.65 -4.11 5.78
CA LEU A 78 -25.86 -3.21 6.61
C LEU A 78 -25.66 -1.81 6.00
N GLY A 79 -26.06 -1.60 4.74
CA GLY A 79 -25.87 -0.32 4.05
C GLY A 79 -24.40 0.02 3.77
N VAL A 80 -23.54 -0.99 3.61
CA VAL A 80 -22.10 -0.81 3.36
C VAL A 80 -21.65 -1.43 2.04
N PRO A 81 -20.59 -0.94 1.40
CA PRO A 81 -19.97 -1.62 0.28
C PRO A 81 -19.47 -3.03 0.66
N VAL A 82 -19.57 -4.01 -0.25
CA VAL A 82 -19.04 -5.38 -0.02
C VAL A 82 -17.55 -5.36 0.35
N ALA A 83 -16.80 -4.43 -0.22
CA ALA A 83 -15.37 -4.25 0.08
C ALA A 83 -15.10 -4.07 1.58
N MET A 84 -15.98 -3.42 2.34
CA MET A 84 -15.83 -3.26 3.78
C MET A 84 -15.93 -4.58 4.57
N LEU A 85 -16.56 -5.60 4.02
CA LEU A 85 -16.64 -6.93 4.66
C LEU A 85 -15.39 -7.77 4.41
N ILE A 86 -14.62 -7.46 3.37
CA ILE A 86 -13.40 -8.19 2.98
C ILE A 86 -12.11 -7.41 3.26
N ALA A 87 -12.22 -6.14 3.68
CA ALA A 87 -11.08 -5.35 4.09
C ALA A 87 -10.66 -5.70 5.52
N PRO A 88 -9.35 -5.70 5.84
CA PRO A 88 -8.88 -5.82 7.22
C PRO A 88 -9.46 -4.68 8.07
N GLN A 89 -10.08 -5.02 9.21
CA GLN A 89 -10.66 -4.02 10.14
C GLN A 89 -9.64 -3.53 11.18
N ASP A 90 -8.51 -4.21 11.30
CA ASP A 90 -7.47 -3.96 12.30
C ASP A 90 -6.24 -3.25 11.72
N GLU A 91 -6.39 -2.50 10.63
CA GLU A 91 -5.31 -1.60 10.27
C GLU A 91 -5.16 -0.55 11.38
N PRO A 92 -3.97 -0.42 11.97
CA PRO A 92 -3.73 0.60 12.98
C PRO A 92 -4.10 1.95 12.38
N SER A 93 -4.74 2.82 13.19
CA SER A 93 -5.17 4.16 12.75
C SER A 93 -4.01 5.02 12.22
N TYR A 94 -2.78 4.62 12.47
CA TYR A 94 -1.56 5.18 11.88
C TYR A 94 -0.45 4.13 11.85
N GLN A 95 0.45 4.27 10.90
CA GLN A 95 1.68 3.48 10.78
C GLN A 95 2.87 4.43 10.78
N ILE A 96 3.90 4.11 11.57
CA ILE A 96 5.14 4.89 11.63
C ILE A 96 6.22 4.12 10.88
N GLU A 97 6.64 4.64 9.74
CA GLU A 97 7.82 4.16 9.03
C GLU A 97 9.05 4.95 9.50
N ARG A 98 9.95 4.28 10.21
CA ARG A 98 11.18 4.90 10.70
C ARG A 98 12.21 4.99 9.57
N LYS A 99 13.00 6.07 9.55
CA LYS A 99 14.03 6.30 8.53
C LYS A 99 14.97 5.10 8.36
N ASP A 100 15.33 4.45 9.47
CA ASP A 100 16.33 3.38 9.50
C ASP A 100 15.73 1.98 9.24
N SER A 101 14.41 1.83 9.22
CA SER A 101 13.71 0.57 8.91
C SER A 101 13.38 0.40 7.43
N ALA A 102 13.38 1.49 6.66
CA ALA A 102 12.99 1.46 5.26
C ALA A 102 14.03 0.75 4.38
N ARG A 103 13.57 -0.15 3.52
CA ARG A 103 14.41 -0.82 2.52
C ARG A 103 14.77 0.15 1.40
N ILE A 104 16.00 0.68 1.43
CA ILE A 104 16.50 1.62 0.41
C ILE A 104 16.90 0.85 -0.84
N VAL A 105 16.43 1.30 -2.00
CA VAL A 105 16.94 0.89 -3.31
C VAL A 105 18.00 1.88 -3.74
N SER A 106 19.23 1.39 -3.95
CA SER A 106 20.37 2.24 -4.30
C SER A 106 20.90 1.89 -5.68
N ALA A 107 21.29 2.91 -6.44
CA ALA A 107 21.94 2.81 -7.74
C ALA A 107 23.14 3.77 -7.84
N GLY A 108 23.96 3.61 -8.90
CA GLY A 108 25.08 4.52 -9.14
C GLY A 108 26.11 4.57 -8.00
N ASN A 109 26.42 3.44 -7.35
CA ASN A 109 27.29 3.34 -6.18
C ASN A 109 26.85 4.28 -5.03
N GLY A 110 25.56 4.30 -4.70
CA GLY A 110 25.01 5.12 -3.64
C GLY A 110 24.76 6.59 -4.03
N ARG A 111 24.97 6.97 -5.29
CA ARG A 111 24.71 8.33 -5.76
C ARG A 111 23.24 8.61 -6.07
N PHE A 112 22.43 7.57 -6.22
CA PHE A 112 20.98 7.61 -6.29
C PHE A 112 20.40 6.64 -5.27
N GLU A 113 19.47 7.12 -4.47
CA GLU A 113 18.76 6.32 -3.48
C GLU A 113 17.25 6.59 -3.58
N ALA A 114 16.48 5.53 -3.55
CA ALA A 114 15.01 5.59 -3.46
C ALA A 114 14.57 4.89 -2.17
N ARG A 115 14.02 5.66 -1.25
CA ARG A 115 13.50 5.19 0.03
C ARG A 115 11.98 5.22 0.00
N PRO A 116 11.27 4.11 0.21
CA PRO A 116 9.83 4.15 0.42
C PRO A 116 9.52 4.90 1.72
N ILE A 117 8.53 5.81 1.68
CA ILE A 117 7.98 6.52 2.84
C ILE A 117 6.67 5.84 3.26
N ALA A 118 5.83 5.49 2.29
CA ALA A 118 4.69 4.61 2.48
C ALA A 118 4.91 3.40 1.58
N PRO A 119 5.46 2.31 2.12
CA PRO A 119 5.68 1.09 1.36
C PRO A 119 4.35 0.43 1.01
N THR A 120 4.25 -0.07 -0.21
CA THR A 120 3.15 -0.93 -0.63
C THR A 120 3.71 -2.02 -1.54
N ASP A 121 3.25 -3.24 -1.32
CA ASP A 121 3.54 -4.40 -2.16
C ASP A 121 2.46 -4.57 -3.25
N ASP A 122 1.35 -3.82 -3.16
CA ASP A 122 0.27 -3.84 -4.14
C ASP A 122 0.51 -2.78 -5.24
N PRO A 123 0.72 -3.19 -6.50
CA PRO A 123 0.91 -2.27 -7.63
C PRO A 123 -0.33 -1.42 -7.95
N THR A 124 -1.50 -1.74 -7.37
CA THR A 124 -2.73 -0.96 -7.51
C THR A 124 -2.86 0.15 -6.47
N GLU A 125 -1.99 0.17 -5.49
CA GLU A 125 -1.94 1.20 -4.46
C GLU A 125 -1.00 2.34 -4.83
N THR A 126 -1.15 3.44 -4.10
CA THR A 126 -0.29 4.61 -4.26
C THR A 126 0.99 4.43 -3.46
N ALA A 127 2.13 4.42 -4.15
CA ALA A 127 3.45 4.39 -3.52
C ALA A 127 3.97 5.81 -3.30
N PHE A 128 4.53 6.07 -2.11
CA PHE A 128 5.20 7.32 -1.78
C PHE A 128 6.67 7.06 -1.46
N LYS A 129 7.58 7.77 -2.17
CA LYS A 129 9.03 7.56 -2.07
C LYS A 129 9.75 8.89 -1.90
N GLN A 130 10.86 8.87 -1.19
CA GLN A 130 11.87 9.92 -1.21
C GLN A 130 13.02 9.47 -2.11
N LEU A 131 13.45 10.35 -3.00
CA LEU A 131 14.64 10.14 -3.82
C LEU A 131 15.75 11.06 -3.34
N ARG A 132 16.98 10.57 -3.30
CA ARG A 132 18.19 11.34 -3.04
C ARG A 132 19.10 11.20 -4.25
N ILE A 133 19.55 12.32 -4.78
CA ILE A 133 20.40 12.37 -5.97
C ILE A 133 21.64 13.19 -5.63
N ALA A 134 22.79 12.55 -5.60
CA ALA A 134 24.08 13.22 -5.33
C ALA A 134 24.39 14.27 -6.42
N SER A 135 25.15 15.29 -6.03
CA SER A 135 25.63 16.31 -6.98
C SER A 135 26.29 15.68 -8.21
N GLY A 136 25.95 16.18 -9.39
CA GLY A 136 26.47 15.73 -10.68
C GLY A 136 26.02 14.31 -11.08
N HIS A 137 25.10 13.67 -10.36
CA HIS A 137 24.58 12.36 -10.74
C HIS A 137 23.38 12.49 -11.70
N ARG A 138 23.32 11.53 -12.63
CA ARG A 138 22.25 11.41 -13.61
C ARG A 138 21.71 9.99 -13.60
N GLU A 139 20.44 9.85 -13.24
CA GLU A 139 19.73 8.58 -13.20
C GLU A 139 18.76 8.46 -14.37
N ARG A 140 18.81 7.31 -15.08
CA ARG A 140 17.91 7.01 -16.20
C ARG A 140 16.90 5.99 -15.78
N ILE A 141 15.62 6.34 -15.90
CA ILE A 141 14.50 5.47 -15.53
C ILE A 141 13.78 5.04 -16.81
N ALA A 142 13.73 3.73 -17.03
CA ALA A 142 13.04 3.16 -18.17
C ALA A 142 11.51 3.36 -18.05
N ALA A 143 10.84 3.39 -19.20
CA ALA A 143 9.38 3.42 -19.28
C ALA A 143 8.78 2.18 -18.62
N SER A 144 7.75 2.37 -17.81
CA SER A 144 6.97 1.30 -17.21
C SER A 144 5.97 0.72 -18.21
N ARG A 145 5.72 -0.59 -18.14
CA ARG A 145 4.65 -1.23 -18.92
C ARG A 145 3.26 -0.93 -18.35
N THR A 146 3.19 -0.63 -17.07
CA THR A 146 1.94 -0.27 -16.40
C THR A 146 1.82 1.23 -16.35
N ALA A 147 0.73 1.77 -16.89
CA ALA A 147 0.46 3.19 -16.87
C ALA A 147 0.11 3.64 -15.44
N THR A 148 1.03 4.39 -14.83
CA THR A 148 0.82 5.07 -13.56
C THR A 148 1.12 6.56 -13.73
N ARG A 149 0.52 7.39 -12.88
CA ARG A 149 0.84 8.81 -12.79
C ARG A 149 1.99 8.99 -11.81
N ILE A 150 3.04 9.66 -12.25
CA ILE A 150 4.12 10.13 -11.42
C ILE A 150 3.83 11.59 -11.05
N SER A 151 3.87 11.88 -9.76
CA SER A 151 3.84 13.23 -9.20
C SER A 151 5.14 13.43 -8.44
N LEU A 152 5.98 14.36 -8.86
CA LEU A 152 7.30 14.60 -8.30
C LEU A 152 7.39 16.06 -7.82
N VAL A 153 7.94 16.25 -6.63
CA VAL A 153 8.20 17.57 -6.03
C VAL A 153 9.68 17.65 -5.66
N VAL A 154 10.32 18.76 -5.93
CA VAL A 154 11.66 19.08 -5.44
C VAL A 154 11.55 19.59 -4.00
N GLY A 155 11.96 18.76 -3.04
CA GLY A 155 11.90 19.13 -1.62
C GLY A 155 13.13 19.89 -1.13
N ARG A 156 14.29 19.71 -1.82
CA ARG A 156 15.54 20.42 -1.55
C ARG A 156 16.44 20.38 -2.78
N GLY A 157 17.12 21.46 -3.06
CA GLY A 157 18.09 21.55 -4.15
C GLY A 157 17.42 21.86 -5.49
N ALA A 158 17.97 21.31 -6.57
CA ALA A 158 17.49 21.52 -7.93
C ALA A 158 17.52 20.21 -8.73
N LEU A 159 16.69 20.13 -9.75
CA LEU A 159 16.61 18.98 -10.64
C LEU A 159 16.52 19.46 -12.08
N GLU A 160 17.27 18.83 -12.96
CA GLU A 160 17.03 18.86 -14.40
C GLU A 160 16.33 17.56 -14.80
N LEU A 161 15.11 17.68 -15.31
CA LEU A 161 14.26 16.56 -15.71
C LEU A 161 14.07 16.51 -17.21
N THR A 162 14.34 15.36 -17.82
CA THR A 162 14.02 15.07 -19.22
C THR A 162 12.92 14.00 -19.24
N ILE A 163 11.83 14.22 -19.97
CA ILE A 163 10.71 13.28 -20.12
C ILE A 163 10.56 12.92 -21.59
N GLY A 164 10.63 11.64 -21.93
CA GLY A 164 10.56 11.18 -23.31
C GLY A 164 11.69 11.76 -24.16
N ASP A 165 11.33 12.45 -25.22
CA ASP A 165 12.22 13.12 -26.16
C ASP A 165 12.12 14.67 -26.06
N GLU A 166 11.42 15.16 -25.01
CA GLU A 166 11.29 16.59 -24.76
C GLU A 166 12.62 17.19 -24.24
N PRO A 167 12.85 18.49 -24.47
CA PRO A 167 14.01 19.18 -23.93
C PRO A 167 13.99 19.13 -22.39
N PRO A 168 15.17 19.14 -21.74
CA PRO A 168 15.28 19.12 -20.29
C PRO A 168 14.67 20.38 -19.67
N VAL A 169 13.91 20.18 -18.59
CA VAL A 169 13.29 21.24 -17.79
C VAL A 169 14.01 21.33 -16.45
N ARG A 170 14.35 22.54 -16.02
CA ARG A 170 14.92 22.77 -14.69
C ARG A 170 13.79 23.04 -13.68
N LEU A 171 13.87 22.35 -12.56
CA LEU A 171 12.96 22.46 -11.42
C LEU A 171 13.77 22.89 -10.20
N ALA A 172 13.29 23.92 -9.51
CA ALA A 172 13.85 24.42 -8.26
C ALA A 172 13.08 23.85 -7.07
N GLU A 173 13.56 24.12 -5.87
CA GLU A 173 12.89 23.77 -4.62
C GLU A 173 11.45 24.31 -4.58
N GLY A 174 10.49 23.43 -4.25
CA GLY A 174 9.06 23.73 -4.27
C GLY A 174 8.37 23.45 -5.61
N ASP A 175 9.10 23.32 -6.72
CA ASP A 175 8.48 23.02 -8.00
C ASP A 175 7.97 21.56 -8.06
N ALA A 176 6.86 21.38 -8.78
CA ALA A 176 6.23 20.09 -8.99
C ALA A 176 5.98 19.80 -10.46
N VAL A 177 6.06 18.51 -10.82
CA VAL A 177 5.77 18.03 -12.17
C VAL A 177 4.94 16.76 -12.13
N PHE A 178 4.10 16.57 -13.13
CA PHE A 178 3.22 15.42 -13.27
C PHE A 178 3.39 14.82 -14.67
N PHE A 179 3.62 13.51 -14.75
CA PHE A 179 3.76 12.80 -16.03
C PHE A 179 3.39 11.32 -15.92
N SER A 180 3.29 10.64 -17.05
CA SER A 180 3.04 9.20 -17.11
C SER A 180 4.33 8.41 -16.96
N SER A 181 4.30 7.34 -16.16
CA SER A 181 5.41 6.40 -16.02
C SER A 181 5.72 5.61 -17.30
N THR A 182 4.83 5.65 -18.30
CA THR A 182 5.05 5.03 -19.61
C THR A 182 6.08 5.79 -20.47
N LEU A 183 6.50 6.96 -20.01
CA LEU A 183 7.56 7.74 -20.64
C LEU A 183 8.90 7.46 -19.95
N LYS A 184 9.93 7.14 -20.74
CA LYS A 184 11.32 7.14 -20.25
C LYS A 184 11.64 8.52 -19.70
N HIS A 185 12.37 8.60 -18.59
CA HIS A 185 12.75 9.90 -18.04
C HIS A 185 14.12 9.86 -17.38
N VAL A 186 14.73 11.02 -17.27
CA VAL A 186 16.06 11.18 -16.70
C VAL A 186 16.02 12.26 -15.64
N LEU A 187 16.51 11.92 -14.46
CA LEU A 187 16.68 12.81 -13.33
C LEU A 187 18.17 13.18 -13.23
N SER A 188 18.49 14.45 -13.38
CA SER A 188 19.87 14.95 -13.32
C SER A 188 20.00 16.01 -12.24
N ASN A 189 20.88 15.79 -11.27
CA ASN A 189 21.25 16.83 -10.32
C ASN A 189 22.49 17.57 -10.85
N THR A 190 22.28 18.77 -11.36
CA THR A 190 23.34 19.66 -11.88
C THR A 190 23.83 20.67 -10.85
N GLY A 191 23.24 20.64 -9.65
CA GLY A 191 23.62 21.52 -8.54
C GLY A 191 24.85 21.03 -7.77
N PRO A 192 25.42 21.89 -6.90
CA PRO A 192 26.61 21.54 -6.10
C PRO A 192 26.29 20.65 -4.90
N GLU A 193 25.03 20.63 -4.45
CA GLU A 193 24.58 19.86 -3.30
C GLU A 193 23.68 18.69 -3.73
N GLU A 194 23.39 17.80 -2.79
CA GLU A 194 22.43 16.71 -2.95
C GLU A 194 21.01 17.25 -3.14
N SER A 195 20.30 16.70 -4.10
CA SER A 195 18.86 16.99 -4.29
C SER A 195 18.00 15.94 -3.60
N ILE A 196 16.95 16.40 -2.92
CA ILE A 196 15.94 15.57 -2.28
C ILE A 196 14.61 15.79 -2.99
N LEU A 197 14.04 14.71 -3.50
CA LEU A 197 12.78 14.73 -4.23
C LEU A 197 11.77 13.85 -3.51
N TYR A 198 10.49 14.20 -3.62
CA TYR A 198 9.38 13.37 -3.17
C TYR A 198 8.58 12.92 -4.37
N LEU A 199 8.36 11.62 -4.46
CA LEU A 199 7.73 10.97 -5.60
C LEU A 199 6.51 10.19 -5.14
N VAL A 200 5.35 10.51 -5.71
CA VAL A 200 4.12 9.74 -5.57
C VAL A 200 3.83 9.04 -6.89
N VAL A 201 3.70 7.71 -6.84
CA VAL A 201 3.31 6.89 -7.98
C VAL A 201 1.90 6.38 -7.70
N SER A 202 0.93 6.80 -8.48
CA SER A 202 -0.46 6.41 -8.32
C SER A 202 -1.00 5.71 -9.57
N PRO A 203 -1.90 4.72 -9.42
CA PRO A 203 -2.57 4.11 -10.56
C PRO A 203 -3.28 5.17 -11.41
N GLN A 204 -3.13 5.08 -12.71
CA GLN A 204 -3.88 5.95 -13.61
C GLN A 204 -5.32 5.42 -13.66
N ARG A 205 -6.23 6.08 -12.95
CA ARG A 205 -7.65 5.80 -13.12
C ARG A 205 -8.02 6.20 -14.55
N SER A 206 -8.36 5.22 -15.37
CA SER A 206 -9.03 5.50 -16.64
C SER A 206 -10.39 6.11 -16.27
N CYS A 207 -10.52 7.42 -16.38
CA CYS A 207 -11.84 8.01 -16.57
C CYS A 207 -12.37 7.44 -17.89
N ARG A 208 -13.18 6.38 -17.83
CA ARG A 208 -14.07 6.10 -18.95
C ARG A 208 -15.11 7.24 -18.96
N PRO A 209 -15.31 7.87 -20.12
CA PRO A 209 -16.39 8.84 -20.31
C PRO A 209 -17.76 8.19 -20.07
#